data_263c0a6f5d41c45640dff5c92ff30c72
#
_entry.id   263c0a6f5d41c45640dff5c92ff30c72
#
_cell.length_a   1.000
_cell.length_b   1.000
_cell.length_c   1.000
_cell.angle_alpha   90.00
_cell.angle_beta   90.00
_cell.angle_gamma   90.00
#
_symmetry.space_group_name_H-M   'P 1'
#
loop_
_entity.id
_entity.type
_entity.pdbx_description
1 polymer ?
#
loop_
_entity_poly.entity_id
_entity_poly.type
_entity_poly.pdbx_seq_one_letter_code
_entity_poly.pdbx_strand_id
1 'polypeptide(L)'
;EVEGIYTHFSTADEEDKSQTKMQYNNFKWVLNKLEELGIQIPIKHVSNSATILDLPEYKLDMVRPGIILYGLYPSDFVNKDLLNLKPAMTFKTYISHIKTLEEGEGVSYGRKFITTRRSKIATLPLGYADGFSRLLSGRARVLVKGKRVPVVGNICMDQLMIDVTDVEDIDLDAEVILFGYGHNHPRVEELAEELGTINYEILCMVSKRVPRIYLKGGRVVHIDH
;
A
#
# COMPACT_ATOMS: atom_id res chain seq x y z
N GLU A 1 -36.06 -12.61 -0.08
CA GLU A 1 -35.40 -13.24 1.06
C GLU A 1 -34.26 -12.33 1.52
N VAL A 2 -34.13 -12.09 2.85
CA VAL A 2 -33.03 -11.32 3.45
C VAL A 2 -32.03 -12.32 4.01
N GLU A 3 -30.84 -12.40 3.42
CA GLU A 3 -29.83 -13.39 3.75
C GLU A 3 -28.93 -12.95 4.91
N GLY A 4 -28.66 -11.66 5.03
CA GLY A 4 -27.77 -11.16 6.07
C GLY A 4 -28.04 -9.72 6.48
N ILE A 5 -27.54 -9.34 7.65
CA ILE A 5 -27.56 -7.97 8.17
C ILE A 5 -26.17 -7.59 8.70
N TYR A 6 -25.75 -6.36 8.42
CA TYR A 6 -24.44 -5.88 8.89
C TYR A 6 -24.42 -4.40 9.22
N THR A 7 -23.40 -4.01 9.94
CA THR A 7 -22.93 -2.63 10.04
C THR A 7 -21.42 -2.58 9.73
N HIS A 8 -20.89 -1.38 9.52
CA HIS A 8 -19.47 -1.15 9.33
C HIS A 8 -18.98 -0.09 10.33
N PHE A 9 -17.97 -0.45 11.13
CA PHE A 9 -17.43 0.45 12.14
C PHE A 9 -16.59 1.54 11.50
N SER A 10 -16.75 2.77 11.98
CA SER A 10 -16.09 3.96 11.42
C SER A 10 -14.68 4.19 11.95
N THR A 11 -14.39 3.72 13.17
CA THR A 11 -13.17 4.05 13.93
C THR A 11 -12.57 2.82 14.63
N ALA A 12 -12.80 1.63 14.07
CA ALA A 12 -12.31 0.39 14.70
C ALA A 12 -10.78 0.29 14.70
N ASP A 13 -10.11 1.02 13.85
CA ASP A 13 -8.65 1.11 13.70
C ASP A 13 -8.01 2.26 14.51
N GLU A 14 -8.81 3.11 15.15
CA GLU A 14 -8.32 4.16 16.06
C GLU A 14 -8.01 3.62 17.45
N GLU A 15 -7.24 4.38 18.26
CA GLU A 15 -6.91 4.04 19.63
C GLU A 15 -8.15 3.99 20.52
N ASP A 16 -9.02 5.01 20.42
CA ASP A 16 -10.29 5.07 21.15
C ASP A 16 -11.37 4.21 20.47
N LYS A 17 -11.75 3.13 21.14
CA LYS A 17 -12.80 2.19 20.70
C LYS A 17 -14.22 2.57 21.18
N SER A 18 -14.42 3.71 21.82
CA SER A 18 -15.71 4.11 22.40
C SER A 18 -16.82 4.19 21.33
N GLN A 19 -16.53 4.81 20.21
CA GLN A 19 -17.44 4.92 19.07
C GLN A 19 -17.78 3.54 18.48
N THR A 20 -16.80 2.68 18.31
CA THR A 20 -16.98 1.30 17.83
C THR A 20 -17.89 0.51 18.76
N LYS A 21 -17.69 0.63 20.09
CA LYS A 21 -18.55 -0.02 21.10
C LYS A 21 -19.98 0.52 21.04
N MET A 22 -20.17 1.83 20.87
CA MET A 22 -21.48 2.43 20.72
C MET A 22 -22.20 1.90 19.46
N GLN A 23 -21.50 1.88 18.31
CA GLN A 23 -22.04 1.33 17.07
C GLN A 23 -22.43 -0.15 17.20
N TYR A 24 -21.62 -0.95 17.90
CA TYR A 24 -21.96 -2.36 18.16
C TYR A 24 -23.21 -2.49 19.04
N ASN A 25 -23.35 -1.66 20.09
CA ASN A 25 -24.53 -1.69 20.95
C ASN A 25 -25.81 -1.27 20.18
N ASN A 26 -25.71 -0.29 19.30
CA ASN A 26 -26.82 0.10 18.41
C ASN A 26 -27.21 -1.04 17.47
N PHE A 27 -26.22 -1.72 16.91
CA PHE A 27 -26.48 -2.89 16.06
C PHE A 27 -27.16 -4.03 16.83
N LYS A 28 -26.71 -4.35 18.05
CA LYS A 28 -27.37 -5.32 18.91
C LYS A 28 -28.82 -4.92 19.23
N TRP A 29 -29.07 -3.65 19.49
CA TRP A 29 -30.44 -3.16 19.72
C TRP A 29 -31.32 -3.44 18.49
N VAL A 30 -30.84 -3.20 17.27
CA VAL A 30 -31.59 -3.51 16.03
C VAL A 30 -31.86 -5.01 15.92
N LEU A 31 -30.86 -5.88 16.21
CA LEU A 31 -31.03 -7.32 16.16
C LEU A 31 -32.12 -7.80 17.14
N ASN A 32 -32.12 -7.26 18.36
CA ASN A 32 -33.14 -7.60 19.37
C ASN A 32 -34.55 -7.16 18.91
N LYS A 33 -34.68 -5.98 18.28
CA LYS A 33 -35.94 -5.50 17.75
C LYS A 33 -36.47 -6.37 16.61
N LEU A 34 -35.59 -6.85 15.73
CA LEU A 34 -35.99 -7.79 14.68
C LEU A 34 -36.46 -9.11 15.25
N GLU A 35 -35.80 -9.63 16.29
CA GLU A 35 -36.19 -10.85 16.97
C GLU A 35 -37.56 -10.68 17.66
N GLU A 36 -37.82 -9.57 18.35
CA GLU A 36 -39.12 -9.21 18.94
C GLU A 36 -40.24 -9.20 17.89
N LEU A 37 -39.95 -8.82 16.65
CA LEU A 37 -40.88 -8.84 15.52
C LEU A 37 -41.00 -10.21 14.84
N GLY A 38 -40.33 -11.24 15.34
CA GLY A 38 -40.31 -12.58 14.73
C GLY A 38 -39.50 -12.66 13.45
N ILE A 39 -38.65 -11.63 13.13
CA ILE A 39 -37.82 -11.61 11.94
C ILE A 39 -36.46 -12.21 12.27
N GLN A 40 -36.19 -13.35 11.65
CA GLN A 40 -34.88 -14.02 11.76
C GLN A 40 -34.04 -13.76 10.54
N ILE A 41 -32.78 -13.27 10.74
CA ILE A 41 -31.82 -13.07 9.69
C ILE A 41 -30.62 -13.99 9.96
N PRO A 42 -30.30 -14.91 9.03
CA PRO A 42 -29.32 -15.97 9.29
C PRO A 42 -27.91 -15.46 9.55
N ILE A 43 -27.42 -14.49 8.75
CA ILE A 43 -26.02 -14.05 8.79
C ILE A 43 -25.94 -12.64 9.35
N LYS A 44 -25.30 -12.49 10.50
CA LYS A 44 -25.03 -11.21 11.16
C LYS A 44 -23.53 -10.96 11.15
N HIS A 45 -23.09 -9.79 10.70
CA HIS A 45 -21.66 -9.51 10.66
C HIS A 45 -21.32 -8.02 10.80
N VAL A 46 -20.26 -7.72 11.55
CA VAL A 46 -19.82 -6.36 11.82
C VAL A 46 -18.31 -6.19 11.61
N SER A 47 -17.52 -7.27 11.78
CA SER A 47 -16.07 -7.22 11.89
C SER A 47 -15.37 -6.91 10.57
N ASN A 48 -14.61 -5.82 10.55
CA ASN A 48 -13.60 -5.48 9.56
C ASN A 48 -12.19 -5.95 10.03
N SER A 49 -11.14 -5.59 9.31
CA SER A 49 -9.75 -5.97 9.63
C SER A 49 -9.32 -5.56 11.03
N ALA A 50 -9.63 -4.33 11.47
CA ALA A 50 -9.27 -3.83 12.79
C ALA A 50 -10.01 -4.58 13.91
N THR A 51 -11.30 -4.82 13.72
CA THR A 51 -12.12 -5.53 14.71
C THR A 51 -11.68 -6.99 14.85
N ILE A 52 -11.23 -7.62 13.77
CA ILE A 52 -10.68 -8.99 13.82
C ILE A 52 -9.46 -9.05 14.75
N LEU A 53 -8.63 -7.99 14.75
CA LEU A 53 -7.42 -7.91 15.56
C LEU A 53 -7.70 -7.50 17.01
N ASP A 54 -8.57 -6.50 17.23
CA ASP A 54 -8.72 -5.85 18.53
C ASP A 54 -9.94 -6.27 19.33
N LEU A 55 -11.01 -6.70 18.66
CA LEU A 55 -12.33 -6.97 19.26
C LEU A 55 -12.88 -8.31 18.74
N PRO A 56 -12.17 -9.41 18.99
CA PRO A 56 -12.54 -10.73 18.47
C PRO A 56 -13.92 -11.21 18.94
N GLU A 57 -14.43 -10.67 20.05
CA GLU A 57 -15.78 -10.93 20.55
C GLU A 57 -16.90 -10.39 19.65
N TYR A 58 -16.58 -9.48 18.71
CA TYR A 58 -17.56 -8.90 17.77
C TYR A 58 -17.68 -9.67 16.44
N LYS A 59 -17.03 -10.81 16.30
CA LYS A 59 -16.99 -11.56 15.03
C LYS A 59 -18.37 -12.01 14.50
N LEU A 60 -19.32 -12.33 15.38
CA LEU A 60 -20.65 -12.86 15.03
C LEU A 60 -20.56 -14.07 14.06
N ASP A 61 -21.46 -14.13 13.05
CA ASP A 61 -21.53 -15.27 12.12
C ASP A 61 -20.47 -15.19 11.00
N MET A 62 -19.99 -13.98 10.65
CA MET A 62 -19.05 -13.77 9.56
C MET A 62 -18.12 -12.59 9.84
N VAL A 63 -16.90 -12.62 9.31
CA VAL A 63 -15.94 -11.51 9.31
C VAL A 63 -15.61 -11.06 7.90
N ARG A 64 -15.22 -9.80 7.75
CA ARG A 64 -14.84 -9.20 6.47
C ARG A 64 -13.40 -8.73 6.52
N PRO A 65 -12.40 -9.62 6.38
CA PRO A 65 -11.01 -9.24 6.30
C PRO A 65 -10.77 -8.46 5.01
N GLY A 66 -10.18 -7.27 5.12
CA GLY A 66 -9.76 -6.44 4.00
C GLY A 66 -8.24 -6.38 3.93
N ILE A 67 -7.65 -5.30 4.45
CA ILE A 67 -6.21 -5.03 4.37
C ILE A 67 -5.33 -6.14 4.98
N ILE A 68 -5.81 -6.86 5.97
CA ILE A 68 -5.07 -7.99 6.57
C ILE A 68 -4.84 -9.14 5.58
N LEU A 69 -5.67 -9.29 4.54
CA LEU A 69 -5.42 -10.27 3.46
C LEU A 69 -4.22 -9.89 2.60
N TYR A 70 -3.91 -8.60 2.51
CA TYR A 70 -2.69 -8.10 1.85
C TYR A 70 -1.47 -8.19 2.75
N GLY A 71 -1.66 -8.63 4.01
CA GLY A 71 -0.60 -8.75 4.99
C GLY A 71 -0.21 -7.44 5.65
N LEU A 72 -1.10 -6.44 5.67
CA LEU A 72 -0.89 -5.13 6.26
C LEU A 72 -1.82 -4.90 7.45
N TYR A 73 -1.35 -4.15 8.43
CA TYR A 73 -2.18 -3.70 9.55
C TYR A 73 -2.99 -2.47 9.14
N PRO A 74 -4.26 -2.35 9.61
CA PRO A 74 -5.12 -1.22 9.28
C PRO A 74 -4.63 0.11 9.84
N SER A 75 -3.93 0.10 10.97
CA SER A 75 -3.28 1.27 11.60
C SER A 75 -2.17 0.84 12.56
N ASP A 76 -1.50 1.81 13.18
CA ASP A 76 -0.51 1.56 14.23
C ASP A 76 -1.13 1.27 15.60
N PHE A 77 -2.42 1.56 15.78
CA PHE A 77 -3.15 1.41 17.04
C PHE A 77 -3.79 0.02 17.25
N VAL A 78 -3.72 -0.86 16.25
CA VAL A 78 -4.24 -2.23 16.39
C VAL A 78 -3.23 -3.15 17.05
N ASN A 79 -3.73 -4.19 17.72
CA ASN A 79 -2.89 -5.21 18.34
C ASN A 79 -2.17 -6.06 17.28
N LYS A 80 -0.88 -5.80 17.11
CA LYS A 80 -0.04 -6.50 16.12
C LYS A 80 0.45 -7.86 16.60
N ASP A 81 0.34 -8.15 17.90
CA ASP A 81 0.82 -9.42 18.49
C ASP A 81 -0.12 -10.59 18.22
N LEU A 82 -1.40 -10.30 17.99
CA LEU A 82 -2.42 -11.34 17.77
C LEU A 82 -2.21 -12.11 16.47
N LEU A 83 -1.72 -11.46 15.43
CA LEU A 83 -1.56 -12.06 14.11
C LEU A 83 -0.32 -11.50 13.40
N ASN A 84 0.69 -12.33 13.21
CA ASN A 84 1.88 -11.95 12.45
C ASN A 84 1.58 -11.91 10.94
N LEU A 85 1.25 -10.73 10.44
CA LEU A 85 0.92 -10.51 9.04
C LEU A 85 2.18 -10.52 8.17
N LYS A 86 2.05 -11.14 6.99
CA LYS A 86 3.10 -11.20 5.97
C LYS A 86 2.62 -10.46 4.73
N PRO A 87 3.18 -9.29 4.44
CA PRO A 87 2.81 -8.53 3.25
C PRO A 87 3.00 -9.33 1.96
N ALA A 88 1.97 -9.29 1.12
CA ALA A 88 1.87 -10.13 -0.07
C ALA A 88 2.35 -9.44 -1.35
N MET A 89 2.48 -8.10 -1.37
CA MET A 89 2.77 -7.34 -2.58
C MET A 89 4.16 -6.69 -2.53
N THR A 90 4.90 -6.81 -3.62
CA THR A 90 6.08 -6.01 -3.93
C THR A 90 5.89 -5.35 -5.28
N PHE A 91 6.03 -4.03 -5.35
CA PHE A 91 5.96 -3.27 -6.60
C PHE A 91 7.37 -2.93 -7.05
N LYS A 92 7.73 -3.41 -8.22
CA LYS A 92 9.09 -3.29 -8.73
C LYS A 92 9.12 -3.02 -10.23
N THR A 93 10.26 -2.53 -10.68
CA THR A 93 10.57 -2.26 -12.09
C THR A 93 12.08 -2.47 -12.31
N TYR A 94 12.61 -2.01 -13.41
CA TYR A 94 14.04 -2.06 -13.74
C TYR A 94 14.52 -0.72 -14.29
N ILE A 95 15.83 -0.53 -14.37
CA ILE A 95 16.43 0.63 -14.99
C ILE A 95 16.44 0.45 -16.52
N SER A 96 15.79 1.36 -17.25
CA SER A 96 15.75 1.34 -18.72
C SER A 96 16.80 2.25 -19.38
N HIS A 97 17.31 3.26 -18.65
CA HIS A 97 18.32 4.19 -19.16
C HIS A 97 19.15 4.77 -18.01
N ILE A 98 20.42 5.03 -18.27
CA ILE A 98 21.31 5.74 -17.35
C ILE A 98 22.00 6.87 -18.09
N LYS A 99 22.02 8.06 -17.50
CA LYS A 99 22.67 9.25 -18.06
C LYS A 99 23.48 9.94 -16.98
N THR A 100 24.68 10.41 -17.34
CA THR A 100 25.45 11.33 -16.52
C THR A 100 25.07 12.75 -16.88
N LEU A 101 24.79 13.57 -15.89
CA LEU A 101 24.49 14.98 -15.99
C LEU A 101 25.58 15.77 -15.27
N GLU A 102 25.97 16.91 -15.82
CA GLU A 102 26.88 17.86 -15.16
C GLU A 102 26.12 18.70 -14.13
N GLU A 103 26.83 19.43 -13.28
CA GLU A 103 26.24 20.36 -12.32
C GLU A 103 25.41 21.44 -13.04
N GLY A 104 24.22 21.79 -12.46
CA GLY A 104 23.32 22.82 -13.01
C GLY A 104 22.32 22.27 -14.04
N GLU A 105 22.37 21.00 -14.40
CA GLU A 105 21.42 20.41 -15.35
C GLU A 105 20.10 20.03 -14.69
N GLY A 106 19.00 20.28 -15.40
CA GLY A 106 17.64 19.99 -14.89
C GLY A 106 17.11 18.63 -15.30
N VAL A 107 16.34 18.01 -14.40
CA VAL A 107 15.72 16.70 -14.59
C VAL A 107 14.20 16.83 -14.67
N SER A 108 13.59 16.17 -15.68
CA SER A 108 12.16 16.05 -15.89
C SER A 108 11.44 17.37 -16.20
N TYR A 109 10.12 17.29 -16.40
CA TYR A 109 9.27 18.44 -16.69
C TYR A 109 9.33 19.52 -15.60
N GLY A 110 9.45 20.76 -16.03
CA GLY A 110 9.53 21.92 -15.15
C GLY A 110 10.86 22.07 -14.42
N ARG A 111 11.85 21.22 -14.70
CA ARG A 111 13.21 21.26 -14.11
C ARG A 111 13.20 21.49 -12.61
N LYS A 112 12.29 20.84 -11.88
CA LYS A 112 12.17 21.00 -10.41
C LYS A 112 13.32 20.38 -9.63
N PHE A 113 14.11 19.52 -10.25
CA PHE A 113 15.37 19.03 -9.72
C PHE A 113 16.50 19.55 -10.61
N ILE A 114 17.50 20.17 -9.98
CA ILE A 114 18.73 20.64 -10.63
C ILE A 114 19.88 19.89 -9.95
N THR A 115 20.77 19.34 -10.75
CA THR A 115 21.96 18.66 -10.24
C THR A 115 22.89 19.66 -9.54
N THR A 116 23.36 19.33 -8.35
CA THR A 116 24.32 20.14 -7.56
C THR A 116 25.75 19.64 -7.67
N ARG A 117 25.94 18.56 -8.42
CA ARG A 117 27.23 17.95 -8.76
C ARG A 117 27.06 17.09 -10.00
N ARG A 118 28.15 16.63 -10.57
CA ARG A 118 28.10 15.61 -11.61
C ARG A 118 27.35 14.37 -11.07
N SER A 119 26.22 14.03 -11.68
CA SER A 119 25.26 13.06 -11.16
C SER A 119 24.91 11.98 -12.19
N LYS A 120 24.74 10.72 -11.74
CA LYS A 120 24.15 9.64 -12.54
C LYS A 120 22.65 9.58 -12.29
N ILE A 121 21.86 9.81 -13.33
CA ILE A 121 20.40 9.74 -13.26
C ILE A 121 19.94 8.52 -14.06
N ALA A 122 19.18 7.66 -13.40
CA ALA A 122 18.55 6.50 -14.02
C ALA A 122 17.08 6.77 -14.30
N THR A 123 16.58 6.27 -15.43
CA THR A 123 15.17 6.33 -15.82
C THR A 123 14.53 4.97 -15.62
N LEU A 124 13.34 4.98 -15.03
CA LEU A 124 12.50 3.81 -14.84
C LEU A 124 11.29 3.91 -15.76
N PRO A 125 10.91 2.82 -16.48
CA PRO A 125 9.74 2.78 -17.38
C PRO A 125 8.45 2.57 -16.58
N LEU A 126 8.16 3.47 -15.65
CA LEU A 126 7.03 3.42 -14.74
C LEU A 126 6.70 4.83 -14.25
N GLY A 127 5.41 5.17 -14.18
CA GLY A 127 4.95 6.46 -13.74
C GLY A 127 3.60 6.45 -13.04
N TYR A 128 2.89 7.60 -13.04
CA TYR A 128 1.64 7.70 -12.32
C TYR A 128 0.49 6.90 -12.99
N ALA A 129 0.56 6.61 -14.27
CA ALA A 129 -0.43 5.75 -14.93
C ALA A 129 -0.32 4.27 -14.51
N ASP A 130 0.84 3.88 -13.96
CA ASP A 130 1.09 2.54 -13.43
C ASP A 130 0.75 2.44 -11.94
N GLY A 131 0.44 3.59 -11.29
CA GLY A 131 0.04 3.65 -9.89
C GLY A 131 1.08 4.26 -8.96
N PHE A 132 2.19 4.80 -9.46
CA PHE A 132 3.16 5.50 -8.63
C PHE A 132 2.90 7.02 -8.68
N SER A 133 2.18 7.54 -7.70
CA SER A 133 1.59 8.88 -7.69
C SER A 133 2.59 10.00 -8.04
N ARG A 134 2.14 10.96 -8.86
CA ARG A 134 2.92 12.17 -9.19
C ARG A 134 3.22 13.04 -7.97
N LEU A 135 2.41 12.95 -6.91
CA LEU A 135 2.65 13.69 -5.66
C LEU A 135 3.88 13.18 -4.88
N LEU A 136 4.39 12.00 -5.22
CA LEU A 136 5.65 11.45 -4.69
C LEU A 136 6.90 12.06 -5.33
N SER A 137 6.76 12.97 -6.31
CA SER A 137 7.88 13.64 -6.97
C SER A 137 8.76 14.39 -5.96
N GLY A 138 10.04 14.03 -5.90
CA GLY A 138 11.01 14.61 -4.97
C GLY A 138 10.83 14.24 -3.50
N ARG A 139 9.87 13.36 -3.17
CA ARG A 139 9.60 12.87 -1.82
C ARG A 139 9.98 11.42 -1.65
N ALA A 140 9.53 10.56 -2.56
CA ALA A 140 9.75 9.13 -2.47
C ALA A 140 11.23 8.76 -2.62
N ARG A 141 11.56 7.65 -1.96
CA ARG A 141 12.81 6.93 -2.16
C ARG A 141 12.48 5.50 -2.60
N VAL A 142 13.29 4.99 -3.51
CA VAL A 142 13.18 3.61 -4.03
C VAL A 142 14.46 2.83 -3.69
N LEU A 143 14.39 1.51 -3.75
CA LEU A 143 15.53 0.65 -3.45
C LEU A 143 16.14 0.12 -4.74
N VAL A 144 17.45 0.28 -4.90
CA VAL A 144 18.24 -0.32 -5.97
C VAL A 144 19.60 -0.81 -5.42
N LYS A 145 20.00 -2.03 -5.77
CA LYS A 145 21.25 -2.64 -5.26
C LYS A 145 21.45 -2.45 -3.74
N GLY A 146 20.38 -2.61 -2.95
CA GLY A 146 20.43 -2.51 -1.48
C GLY A 146 20.47 -1.08 -0.91
N LYS A 147 20.55 -0.04 -1.77
CA LYS A 147 20.55 1.38 -1.35
C LYS A 147 19.24 2.07 -1.66
N ARG A 148 18.70 2.84 -0.71
CA ARG A 148 17.57 3.74 -0.93
C ARG A 148 18.02 5.01 -1.60
N VAL A 149 17.54 5.26 -2.82
CA VAL A 149 17.86 6.44 -3.63
C VAL A 149 16.64 7.32 -3.84
N PRO A 150 16.80 8.64 -3.98
CA PRO A 150 15.68 9.55 -4.17
C PRO A 150 15.11 9.47 -5.58
N VAL A 151 13.78 9.62 -5.68
CA VAL A 151 13.10 10.00 -6.91
C VAL A 151 13.34 11.48 -7.18
N VAL A 152 13.85 11.83 -8.35
CA VAL A 152 14.25 13.19 -8.71
C VAL A 152 13.46 13.74 -9.90
N GLY A 153 13.11 15.02 -9.82
CA GLY A 153 12.22 15.65 -10.79
C GLY A 153 10.77 15.19 -10.69
N ASN A 154 9.94 15.62 -11.62
CA ASN A 154 8.53 15.22 -11.66
C ASN A 154 8.38 13.79 -12.17
N ILE A 155 7.54 12.99 -11.51
CA ILE A 155 7.07 11.70 -12.02
C ILE A 155 6.15 11.98 -13.22
N CYS A 156 6.41 11.30 -14.34
CA CYS A 156 5.66 11.42 -15.58
C CYS A 156 4.57 10.34 -15.64
N MET A 157 3.85 10.29 -16.77
CA MET A 157 2.78 9.31 -16.98
C MET A 157 3.29 7.86 -16.87
N ASP A 158 4.40 7.57 -17.52
CA ASP A 158 4.97 6.23 -17.72
C ASP A 158 6.49 6.18 -17.49
N GLN A 159 7.06 7.22 -16.90
CA GLN A 159 8.49 7.30 -16.56
C GLN A 159 8.72 8.10 -15.28
N LEU A 160 9.75 7.73 -14.55
CA LEU A 160 10.31 8.53 -13.46
C LEU A 160 11.84 8.40 -13.43
N MET A 161 12.50 9.33 -12.76
CA MET A 161 13.94 9.35 -12.64
C MET A 161 14.37 9.24 -11.19
N ILE A 162 15.50 8.57 -10.99
CA ILE A 162 16.14 8.39 -9.69
C ILE A 162 17.61 8.81 -9.75
N ASP A 163 18.12 9.36 -8.67
CA ASP A 163 19.54 9.70 -8.56
C ASP A 163 20.31 8.48 -8.01
N VAL A 164 21.13 7.89 -8.86
CA VAL A 164 21.95 6.71 -8.56
C VAL A 164 23.45 7.03 -8.47
N THR A 165 23.79 8.32 -8.29
CA THR A 165 25.18 8.80 -8.27
C THR A 165 26.05 8.02 -7.29
N ASP A 166 25.53 7.73 -6.11
CA ASP A 166 26.25 7.05 -5.03
C ASP A 166 26.02 5.52 -5.00
N VAL A 167 25.46 4.96 -6.08
CA VAL A 167 25.29 3.51 -6.24
C VAL A 167 26.41 2.95 -7.09
N GLU A 168 27.19 2.06 -6.49
CA GLU A 168 28.30 1.38 -7.20
C GLU A 168 27.74 0.36 -8.19
N ASP A 169 28.47 0.14 -9.27
CA ASP A 169 28.20 -0.88 -10.30
C ASP A 169 26.76 -0.89 -10.81
N ILE A 170 26.15 0.30 -10.94
CA ILE A 170 24.79 0.43 -11.47
C ILE A 170 24.76 0.15 -12.98
N ASP A 171 23.88 -0.70 -13.41
CA ASP A 171 23.73 -1.18 -14.78
C ASP A 171 22.27 -1.05 -15.27
N LEU A 172 22.11 -1.18 -16.58
CA LEU A 172 20.80 -1.36 -17.17
C LEU A 172 20.19 -2.69 -16.67
N ASP A 173 18.87 -2.74 -16.63
CA ASP A 173 18.09 -3.90 -16.11
C ASP A 173 18.25 -4.17 -14.61
N ALA A 174 19.00 -3.34 -13.86
CA ALA A 174 19.01 -3.43 -12.41
C ALA A 174 17.60 -3.28 -11.84
N GLU A 175 17.19 -4.24 -11.01
CA GLU A 175 15.89 -4.23 -10.35
C GLU A 175 15.78 -3.05 -9.39
N VAL A 176 14.64 -2.36 -9.45
CA VAL A 176 14.29 -1.26 -8.56
C VAL A 176 12.99 -1.57 -7.85
N ILE A 177 12.98 -1.51 -6.51
CA ILE A 177 11.80 -1.76 -5.69
C ILE A 177 11.21 -0.43 -5.24
N LEU A 178 9.95 -0.20 -5.62
CA LEU A 178 9.20 1.00 -5.28
C LEU A 178 8.56 0.88 -3.89
N PHE A 179 8.00 -0.28 -3.58
CA PHE A 179 7.62 -0.69 -2.24
C PHE A 179 7.61 -2.22 -2.10
N GLY A 180 7.76 -2.70 -0.90
CA GLY A 180 7.77 -4.15 -0.61
C GLY A 180 8.18 -4.44 0.83
N TYR A 181 8.45 -5.72 1.12
CA TYR A 181 8.77 -6.17 2.47
C TYR A 181 10.02 -7.06 2.49
N GLY A 182 11.13 -6.46 2.27
CA GLY A 182 12.46 -7.04 2.44
C GLY A 182 13.34 -6.13 3.27
N HIS A 183 14.59 -6.52 3.41
CA HIS A 183 15.57 -5.67 4.08
C HIS A 183 15.69 -4.35 3.32
N ASN A 184 15.50 -3.23 4.03
CA ASN A 184 15.60 -1.87 3.51
C ASN A 184 14.58 -1.51 2.39
N HIS A 185 13.52 -2.32 2.14
CA HIS A 185 12.50 -1.96 1.17
C HIS A 185 11.71 -0.73 1.64
N PRO A 186 11.34 0.22 0.74
CA PRO A 186 10.31 1.20 1.03
C PRO A 186 9.01 0.48 1.38
N ARG A 187 8.32 0.94 2.41
CA ARG A 187 7.04 0.35 2.83
C ARG A 187 5.86 1.11 2.24
N VAL A 188 4.76 0.42 2.10
CA VAL A 188 3.50 1.01 1.66
C VAL A 188 3.07 2.14 2.60
N GLU A 189 3.27 1.96 3.92
CA GLU A 189 2.95 2.93 4.96
C GLU A 189 3.77 4.21 4.80
N GLU A 190 5.07 4.13 4.46
CA GLU A 190 5.92 5.29 4.20
C GLU A 190 5.38 6.12 3.01
N LEU A 191 4.94 5.45 1.92
CA LEU A 191 4.36 6.13 0.77
C LEU A 191 3.00 6.75 1.11
N ALA A 192 2.20 6.09 1.93
CA ALA A 192 0.91 6.60 2.41
C ALA A 192 1.11 7.88 3.24
N GLU A 193 2.08 7.89 4.15
CA GLU A 193 2.44 9.07 4.95
C GLU A 193 2.89 10.23 4.08
N GLU A 194 3.76 9.99 3.09
CA GLU A 194 4.21 11.01 2.14
C GLU A 194 3.07 11.63 1.31
N LEU A 195 2.03 10.85 1.04
CA LEU A 195 0.85 11.29 0.30
C LEU A 195 -0.26 11.87 1.19
N GLY A 196 -0.16 11.72 2.52
CA GLY A 196 -1.22 12.10 3.45
C GLY A 196 -2.48 11.23 3.32
N THR A 197 -2.30 9.93 3.08
CA THR A 197 -3.38 8.95 2.91
C THR A 197 -3.10 7.65 3.69
N ILE A 198 -3.82 6.58 3.39
CA ILE A 198 -3.74 5.28 4.04
C ILE A 198 -3.13 4.20 3.12
N ASN A 199 -2.55 3.17 3.72
CA ASN A 199 -1.90 2.08 3.00
C ASN A 199 -2.84 1.33 2.03
N TYR A 200 -4.14 1.32 2.31
CA TYR A 200 -5.18 0.76 1.43
C TYR A 200 -5.15 1.41 0.04
N GLU A 201 -5.09 2.76 0.01
CA GLU A 201 -5.11 3.51 -1.26
C GLU A 201 -3.87 3.22 -2.08
N ILE A 202 -2.69 3.15 -1.45
CA ILE A 202 -1.43 2.85 -2.15
C ILE A 202 -1.50 1.51 -2.89
N LEU A 203 -2.04 0.47 -2.25
CA LEU A 203 -2.20 -0.83 -2.91
C LEU A 203 -3.20 -0.79 -4.06
N CYS A 204 -4.29 -0.03 -3.89
CA CYS A 204 -5.33 0.12 -4.91
C CYS A 204 -4.88 0.98 -6.11
N MET A 205 -3.89 1.86 -5.91
CA MET A 205 -3.34 2.70 -6.99
C MET A 205 -2.62 1.89 -8.06
N VAL A 206 -2.03 0.73 -7.72
CA VAL A 206 -1.33 -0.11 -8.72
C VAL A 206 -2.30 -0.52 -9.82
N SER A 207 -2.08 0.04 -11.01
CA SER A 207 -3.03 -0.06 -12.11
C SER A 207 -3.02 -1.44 -12.78
N LYS A 208 -4.06 -1.72 -13.59
CA LYS A 208 -4.16 -2.94 -14.39
C LYS A 208 -3.12 -3.02 -15.53
N ARG A 209 -2.41 -1.93 -15.83
CA ARG A 209 -1.31 -1.92 -16.79
C ARG A 209 -0.09 -2.71 -16.30
N VAL A 210 0.02 -2.87 -14.97
CA VAL A 210 1.15 -3.56 -14.35
C VAL A 210 0.84 -5.05 -14.26
N PRO A 211 1.62 -5.92 -14.91
CA PRO A 211 1.45 -7.36 -14.79
C PRO A 211 1.58 -7.81 -13.34
N ARG A 212 0.67 -8.67 -12.89
CA ARG A 212 0.68 -9.24 -11.54
C ARG A 212 1.20 -10.66 -11.59
N ILE A 213 2.37 -10.87 -11.01
CA ILE A 213 3.05 -12.15 -10.95
C ILE A 213 2.78 -12.78 -9.58
N TYR A 214 2.04 -13.87 -9.55
CA TYR A 214 1.71 -14.59 -8.32
C TYR A 214 2.75 -15.67 -8.05
N LEU A 215 3.31 -15.64 -6.84
CA LEU A 215 4.34 -16.58 -6.41
C LEU A 215 3.82 -17.48 -5.29
N LYS A 216 4.12 -18.78 -5.36
CA LYS A 216 3.88 -19.74 -4.29
C LYS A 216 5.14 -20.59 -4.10
N GLY A 217 5.72 -20.56 -2.90
CA GLY A 217 6.98 -21.27 -2.62
C GLY A 217 8.13 -20.86 -3.54
N GLY A 218 8.22 -19.58 -3.91
CA GLY A 218 9.24 -19.03 -4.81
C GLY A 218 9.05 -19.35 -6.30
N ARG A 219 7.96 -20.02 -6.67
CA ARG A 219 7.64 -20.36 -8.08
C ARG A 219 6.48 -19.52 -8.59
N VAL A 220 6.56 -19.07 -9.83
CA VAL A 220 5.43 -18.41 -10.52
C VAL A 220 4.33 -19.43 -10.72
N VAL A 221 3.12 -19.12 -10.21
CA VAL A 221 1.93 -19.96 -10.34
C VAL A 221 0.86 -19.34 -11.25
N HIS A 222 0.90 -18.01 -11.43
CA HIS A 222 -0.02 -17.29 -12.30
C HIS A 222 0.56 -15.94 -12.70
N ILE A 223 0.21 -15.44 -13.88
CA ILE A 223 0.50 -14.07 -14.34
C ILE A 223 -0.81 -13.50 -14.85
N ASP A 224 -1.19 -12.33 -14.33
CA ASP A 224 -2.34 -11.54 -14.80
C ASP A 224 -1.80 -10.31 -15.56
N HIS A 225 -2.28 -10.07 -16.78
CA HIS A 225 -1.84 -9.02 -17.70
C HIS A 225 -2.89 -7.93 -17.88
#